data_ba7be45fe46b4234343912bc266364f9
#
_entry.id   ba7be45fe46b4234343912bc266364f9
#
_cell.length_a   1.000
_cell.length_b   1.000
_cell.length_c   1.000
_cell.angle_alpha   90.00
_cell.angle_beta   90.00
_cell.angle_gamma   90.00
#
_symmetry.space_group_name_H-M   'P 1'
#
loop_
_entity.id
_entity.type
_entity.pdbx_description
1 polymer ?
#
loop_
_entity_poly.entity_id
_entity_poly.type
_entity_poly.pdbx_seq_one_letter_code
_entity_poly.pdbx_strand_id
1 'polypeptide(L)'
;LLLLLAVAPAHASSHPVMDAAQKRIAAFHAGEKTNNAFVRIVYFHASDREPLPDYAARLDRVMTDISAFYRTEMEQRFSLKTPGLPLERKDGKLVIHMVKGKHPAAHYQHESGDETWKEVRQALGKKLDPDREHVLILYGLCEREPSGRFVFTAPYYGAGWSDQRHGLCHAADCDLLDPNLLTKKDQPFVFKEHYYDQMKMSVAQFNSWYLGGIAHELGHGLGFPHDNGSPNEAPGIALMGGGNLHYREDLWGGKKPSYLSLATALRLAAHPLTTQSDKARWQKADATFESLTATAEKGTLRLKGRVRASVPPCAVVASVWPTTAKSDHGAMTFSSAVDDEGNFTLDLTNLKAATWNLKLGGLLVNGAESTERLTFKCDNKGVPEVTHLIANRAVDAAEQIFMSNLAQAKRLLTDEAIAAALTEEARRRLRHLRTLSEPEPKPIDLTVSEPAVTFLSDAHWTKAEVGWGKVARNRYWFMPNQRQGVLLKLNGEVFEKGLYAHSNSTFTFPLASRWKTFTATIGLQDGAADQGSAIFTVLGDGKELYRSKILRPGEKETLKLDISGVKELELQTKGGENHNHNSWSIWAAPLVQR
;
A
#
# COMPACT_ATOMS: atom_id res chain seq x y z
N LEU A 1 44.18 28.22 19.51
CA LEU A 1 43.64 27.16 20.41
C LEU A 1 42.21 26.87 19.96
N LEU A 2 42.02 25.91 19.02
CA LEU A 2 40.71 25.39 18.66
C LEU A 2 40.29 24.38 19.75
N LEU A 3 39.28 24.73 20.54
CA LEU A 3 38.58 23.75 21.37
C LEU A 3 37.71 22.88 20.44
N LEU A 4 38.19 21.68 20.15
CA LEU A 4 37.37 20.58 19.68
C LEU A 4 36.46 20.17 20.85
N LEU A 5 35.22 20.65 20.87
CA LEU A 5 34.16 20.05 21.67
C LEU A 5 33.92 18.65 21.10
N ALA A 6 34.49 17.63 21.73
CA ALA A 6 34.12 16.25 21.51
C ALA A 6 32.65 16.11 21.96
N VAL A 7 31.72 16.08 21.00
CA VAL A 7 30.37 15.59 21.26
C VAL A 7 30.55 14.14 21.66
N ALA A 8 30.33 13.84 22.94
CA ALA A 8 30.29 12.46 23.41
C ALA A 8 29.27 11.68 22.54
N PRO A 9 29.61 10.47 22.06
CA PRO A 9 28.67 9.66 21.33
C PRO A 9 27.46 9.46 22.23
N ALA A 10 26.27 9.84 21.76
CA ALA A 10 25.02 9.49 22.40
C ALA A 10 25.09 7.98 22.63
N HIS A 11 24.96 7.52 23.88
CA HIS A 11 24.93 6.10 24.17
C HIS A 11 23.81 5.50 23.34
N ALA A 12 24.16 4.56 22.46
CA ALA A 12 23.18 3.78 21.71
C ALA A 12 22.22 3.17 22.73
N SER A 13 20.96 3.56 22.69
CA SER A 13 19.96 3.08 23.64
C SER A 13 19.48 1.72 23.19
N SER A 14 19.66 0.68 24.03
CA SER A 14 19.03 -0.61 23.77
C SER A 14 17.50 -0.43 23.74
N HIS A 15 16.85 -1.05 22.78
CA HIS A 15 15.39 -1.04 22.70
C HIS A 15 14.85 -2.44 23.01
N PRO A 16 14.09 -2.64 24.10
CA PRO A 16 13.73 -3.98 24.58
C PRO A 16 13.09 -4.89 23.53
N VAL A 17 12.23 -4.32 22.66
CA VAL A 17 11.57 -5.08 21.58
C VAL A 17 12.59 -5.49 20.52
N MET A 18 13.52 -4.60 20.14
CA MET A 18 14.58 -4.93 19.18
C MET A 18 15.55 -5.97 19.74
N ASP A 19 15.96 -5.83 21.02
CA ASP A 19 16.88 -6.77 21.67
C ASP A 19 16.29 -8.19 21.72
N ALA A 20 14.99 -8.31 22.08
CA ALA A 20 14.29 -9.58 22.07
C ALA A 20 14.18 -10.18 20.65
N ALA A 21 13.83 -9.37 19.65
CA ALA A 21 13.75 -9.81 18.26
C ALA A 21 15.11 -10.27 17.73
N GLN A 22 16.18 -9.50 18.00
CA GLN A 22 17.56 -9.83 17.60
C GLN A 22 18.04 -11.15 18.17
N LYS A 23 17.76 -11.42 19.46
CA LYS A 23 18.10 -12.70 20.10
C LYS A 23 17.48 -13.88 19.35
N ARG A 24 16.22 -13.76 18.92
CA ARG A 24 15.49 -14.80 18.19
C ARG A 24 16.00 -14.95 16.75
N ILE A 25 16.22 -13.84 16.06
CA ILE A 25 16.80 -13.82 14.71
C ILE A 25 18.18 -14.47 14.72
N ALA A 26 19.07 -14.04 15.61
CA ALA A 26 20.42 -14.58 15.71
C ALA A 26 20.43 -16.09 16.04
N ALA A 27 19.58 -16.52 16.97
CA ALA A 27 19.48 -17.96 17.31
C ALA A 27 19.00 -18.80 16.14
N PHE A 28 18.04 -18.30 15.34
CA PHE A 28 17.52 -19.02 14.18
C PHE A 28 18.56 -19.15 13.07
N HIS A 29 19.33 -18.11 12.79
CA HIS A 29 20.33 -18.07 11.72
C HIS A 29 21.73 -18.52 12.15
N ALA A 30 21.91 -18.94 13.40
CA ALA A 30 23.21 -19.39 13.91
C ALA A 30 23.78 -20.55 13.09
N GLY A 31 25.04 -20.42 12.66
CA GLY A 31 25.75 -21.45 11.90
C GLY A 31 25.40 -21.53 10.40
N GLU A 32 24.50 -20.67 9.91
CA GLU A 32 24.17 -20.63 8.49
C GLU A 32 25.30 -19.98 7.67
N LYS A 33 25.43 -20.43 6.42
CA LYS A 33 26.38 -19.83 5.47
C LYS A 33 25.83 -18.51 4.95
N THR A 34 26.72 -17.52 4.79
CA THR A 34 26.38 -16.24 4.17
C THR A 34 25.95 -16.42 2.72
N ASN A 35 24.79 -15.88 2.35
CA ASN A 35 24.21 -16.00 1.01
C ASN A 35 24.71 -14.94 0.01
N ASN A 36 25.44 -13.91 0.48
CA ASN A 36 25.90 -12.77 -0.32
C ASN A 36 24.79 -12.09 -1.14
N ALA A 37 23.59 -11.99 -0.57
CA ALA A 37 22.50 -11.28 -1.22
C ALA A 37 22.76 -9.76 -1.23
N PHE A 38 22.44 -9.11 -2.35
CA PHE A 38 22.66 -7.68 -2.58
C PHE A 38 21.41 -7.01 -3.12
N VAL A 39 21.33 -5.70 -2.94
CA VAL A 39 20.48 -4.82 -3.77
C VAL A 39 21.18 -4.66 -5.13
N ARG A 40 20.48 -5.03 -6.19
CA ARG A 40 20.99 -4.96 -7.57
C ARG A 40 20.63 -3.59 -8.17
N ILE A 41 21.62 -2.91 -8.71
CA ILE A 41 21.44 -1.57 -9.29
C ILE A 41 21.41 -1.68 -10.81
N VAL A 42 20.31 -1.23 -11.39
CA VAL A 42 20.13 -1.11 -12.85
C VAL A 42 20.07 0.35 -13.20
N TYR A 43 20.81 0.77 -14.22
CA TYR A 43 20.71 2.09 -14.82
C TYR A 43 20.05 1.98 -16.20
N PHE A 44 18.90 2.60 -16.34
CA PHE A 44 18.13 2.60 -17.58
C PHE A 44 18.24 3.95 -18.27
N HIS A 45 18.59 3.96 -19.56
CA HIS A 45 18.58 5.17 -20.39
C HIS A 45 17.86 4.93 -21.72
N ALA A 46 17.27 5.98 -22.29
CA ALA A 46 16.52 5.89 -23.55
C ALA A 46 17.42 5.56 -24.75
N SER A 47 16.81 5.12 -25.86
CA SER A 47 17.53 4.78 -27.10
C SER A 47 18.24 5.97 -27.75
N ASP A 48 17.72 7.18 -27.56
CA ASP A 48 18.21 8.46 -28.11
C ASP A 48 19.08 9.26 -27.14
N ARG A 49 19.47 8.66 -26.00
CA ARG A 49 20.29 9.32 -24.98
C ARG A 49 21.47 8.45 -24.56
N GLU A 50 22.58 9.12 -24.29
CA GLU A 50 23.70 8.50 -23.59
C GLU A 50 23.47 8.58 -22.06
N PRO A 51 24.09 7.69 -21.27
CA PRO A 51 24.10 7.81 -19.81
C PRO A 51 24.58 9.19 -19.37
N LEU A 52 24.01 9.69 -18.27
CA LEU A 52 24.44 11.00 -17.71
C LEU A 52 25.95 11.00 -17.40
N PRO A 53 26.64 12.12 -17.59
CA PRO A 53 28.05 12.24 -17.26
C PRO A 53 28.31 11.83 -15.80
N ASP A 54 29.42 11.13 -15.56
CA ASP A 54 29.87 10.66 -14.23
C ASP A 54 28.83 9.84 -13.45
N TYR A 55 27.78 9.31 -14.11
CA TYR A 55 26.71 8.56 -13.46
C TYR A 55 27.24 7.48 -12.51
N ALA A 56 28.26 6.72 -12.92
CA ALA A 56 28.76 5.60 -12.13
C ALA A 56 29.37 6.03 -10.78
N ALA A 57 30.21 7.08 -10.81
CA ALA A 57 30.83 7.61 -9.60
C ALA A 57 29.80 8.32 -8.71
N ARG A 58 28.85 9.03 -9.31
CA ARG A 58 27.79 9.73 -8.60
C ARG A 58 26.81 8.75 -7.94
N LEU A 59 26.35 7.74 -8.67
CA LEU A 59 25.45 6.72 -8.13
C LEU A 59 26.13 5.86 -7.07
N ASP A 60 27.45 5.63 -7.16
CA ASP A 60 28.20 4.98 -6.08
C ASP A 60 28.13 5.81 -4.80
N ARG A 61 28.28 7.14 -4.88
CA ARG A 61 28.09 8.03 -3.72
C ARG A 61 26.65 8.01 -3.20
N VAL A 62 25.66 8.09 -4.06
CA VAL A 62 24.23 8.04 -3.72
C VAL A 62 23.91 6.75 -2.96
N MET A 63 24.25 5.62 -3.50
CA MET A 63 23.92 4.32 -2.90
C MET A 63 24.73 4.07 -1.63
N THR A 64 25.96 4.56 -1.55
CA THR A 64 26.79 4.48 -0.34
C THR A 64 26.19 5.33 0.78
N ASP A 65 25.73 6.56 0.49
CA ASP A 65 25.09 7.44 1.49
C ASP A 65 23.77 6.83 2.00
N ILE A 66 22.92 6.31 1.09
CA ILE A 66 21.67 5.64 1.47
C ILE A 66 21.94 4.39 2.33
N SER A 67 22.90 3.54 1.93
CA SER A 67 23.28 2.35 2.72
C SER A 67 23.83 2.76 4.10
N ALA A 68 24.62 3.83 4.15
CA ALA A 68 25.14 4.38 5.41
C ALA A 68 24.03 4.95 6.30
N PHE A 69 23.01 5.59 5.74
CA PHE A 69 21.84 6.05 6.48
C PHE A 69 21.15 4.87 7.20
N TYR A 70 20.80 3.82 6.48
CA TYR A 70 20.17 2.62 7.06
C TYR A 70 21.05 2.01 8.17
N ARG A 71 22.35 1.89 7.94
CA ARG A 71 23.30 1.38 8.94
C ARG A 71 23.34 2.26 10.19
N THR A 72 23.48 3.57 10.01
CA THR A 72 23.62 4.53 11.12
C THR A 72 22.37 4.57 11.99
N GLU A 73 21.19 4.53 11.38
CA GLU A 73 19.92 4.47 12.10
C GLU A 73 19.79 3.18 12.93
N MET A 74 20.17 2.03 12.35
CA MET A 74 20.16 0.76 13.09
C MET A 74 21.15 0.75 14.26
N GLU A 75 22.35 1.27 14.06
CA GLU A 75 23.38 1.32 15.10
C GLU A 75 23.04 2.33 16.21
N GLN A 76 22.67 3.56 15.86
CA GLN A 76 22.45 4.62 16.84
C GLN A 76 21.17 4.47 17.63
N ARG A 77 20.09 4.04 16.98
CA ARG A 77 18.79 3.94 17.63
C ARG A 77 18.52 2.60 18.30
N PHE A 78 19.10 1.53 17.78
CA PHE A 78 18.78 0.17 18.21
C PHE A 78 19.99 -0.67 18.62
N SER A 79 21.19 -0.07 18.70
CA SER A 79 22.44 -0.76 19.04
C SER A 79 22.75 -1.97 18.14
N LEU A 80 22.15 -2.02 16.93
CA LEU A 80 22.31 -3.12 16.00
C LEU A 80 23.35 -2.83 14.93
N LYS A 81 24.50 -3.51 15.02
CA LYS A 81 25.53 -3.44 13.98
C LYS A 81 25.07 -4.22 12.74
N THR A 82 24.88 -3.52 11.64
CA THR A 82 24.54 -4.09 10.35
C THR A 82 25.45 -3.53 9.26
N PRO A 83 25.60 -4.22 8.11
CA PRO A 83 26.31 -3.65 6.97
C PRO A 83 25.56 -2.49 6.31
N GLY A 84 24.38 -2.13 6.79
CA GLY A 84 23.41 -1.29 6.08
C GLY A 84 22.70 -2.10 5.00
N LEU A 85 22.45 -1.49 3.85
CA LEU A 85 21.95 -2.21 2.68
C LEU A 85 23.15 -2.77 1.92
N PRO A 86 23.29 -4.11 1.79
CA PRO A 86 24.39 -4.71 1.05
C PRO A 86 24.25 -4.39 -0.44
N LEU A 87 25.30 -3.77 -1.00
CA LEU A 87 25.38 -3.38 -2.41
C LEU A 87 26.36 -4.30 -3.14
N GLU A 88 26.03 -4.69 -4.36
CA GLU A 88 26.97 -5.44 -5.19
C GLU A 88 28.16 -4.56 -5.55
N ARG A 89 29.37 -5.00 -5.21
CA ARG A 89 30.62 -4.29 -5.50
C ARG A 89 31.63 -5.19 -6.17
N LYS A 90 32.38 -4.62 -7.12
CA LYS A 90 33.54 -5.25 -7.75
C LYS A 90 34.71 -4.27 -7.66
N ASP A 91 35.85 -4.73 -7.16
CA ASP A 91 37.05 -3.91 -6.98
C ASP A 91 36.76 -2.60 -6.22
N GLY A 92 35.90 -2.67 -5.19
CA GLY A 92 35.48 -1.54 -4.35
C GLY A 92 34.42 -0.62 -4.99
N LYS A 93 34.13 -0.77 -6.27
CA LYS A 93 33.15 0.07 -7.01
C LYS A 93 31.78 -0.58 -7.05
N LEU A 94 30.72 0.24 -7.02
CA LEU A 94 29.35 -0.22 -7.21
C LEU A 94 29.19 -0.90 -8.58
N VAL A 95 28.57 -2.07 -8.62
CA VAL A 95 28.20 -2.73 -9.87
C VAL A 95 26.87 -2.14 -10.35
N ILE A 96 26.87 -1.56 -11.55
CA ILE A 96 25.72 -0.97 -12.20
C ILE A 96 25.42 -1.73 -13.48
N HIS A 97 24.25 -2.33 -13.57
CA HIS A 97 23.81 -3.06 -14.76
C HIS A 97 23.15 -2.08 -15.74
N MET A 98 23.84 -1.83 -16.87
CA MET A 98 23.34 -0.88 -17.88
C MET A 98 22.28 -1.51 -18.76
N VAL A 99 21.19 -0.76 -18.98
CA VAL A 99 20.14 -1.14 -19.93
C VAL A 99 19.82 0.05 -20.84
N LYS A 100 19.98 -0.12 -22.14
CA LYS A 100 19.52 0.82 -23.13
C LYS A 100 18.09 0.46 -23.53
N GLY A 101 17.17 1.39 -23.27
CA GLY A 101 15.76 1.25 -23.63
C GLY A 101 15.55 1.19 -25.15
N LYS A 102 14.44 0.64 -25.56
CA LYS A 102 14.09 0.45 -26.99
C LYS A 102 13.57 1.72 -27.65
N HIS A 103 13.04 2.64 -26.86
CA HIS A 103 12.34 3.82 -27.33
C HIS A 103 13.08 5.11 -26.96
N PRO A 104 12.82 6.24 -27.67
CA PRO A 104 13.28 7.57 -27.29
C PRO A 104 12.75 7.99 -25.91
N ALA A 105 13.44 8.92 -25.23
CA ALA A 105 13.08 9.37 -23.90
C ALA A 105 11.63 9.90 -23.79
N ALA A 106 11.13 10.58 -24.81
CA ALA A 106 9.76 11.10 -24.87
C ALA A 106 8.67 10.01 -24.83
N HIS A 107 9.02 8.76 -25.14
CA HIS A 107 8.09 7.62 -25.06
C HIS A 107 7.81 7.21 -23.61
N TYR A 108 8.83 7.24 -22.76
CA TYR A 108 8.71 6.79 -21.37
C TYR A 108 8.07 7.87 -20.50
N GLN A 109 6.94 7.51 -19.88
CA GLN A 109 6.16 8.37 -19.00
C GLN A 109 6.15 7.80 -17.58
N HIS A 110 5.50 8.50 -16.65
CA HIS A 110 5.38 8.07 -15.25
C HIS A 110 4.83 6.64 -15.12
N GLU A 111 3.91 6.25 -16.00
CA GLU A 111 3.25 4.94 -16.01
C GLU A 111 4.04 3.83 -16.72
N SER A 112 5.19 4.12 -17.29
CA SER A 112 5.98 3.15 -18.08
C SER A 112 6.76 2.12 -17.26
N GLY A 113 6.51 2.03 -15.94
CA GLY A 113 7.24 1.12 -15.04
C GLY A 113 7.21 -0.34 -15.47
N ASP A 114 6.04 -0.86 -15.83
CA ASP A 114 5.89 -2.25 -16.29
C ASP A 114 6.59 -2.53 -17.62
N GLU A 115 6.58 -1.55 -18.53
CA GLU A 115 7.24 -1.64 -19.82
C GLU A 115 8.75 -1.66 -19.65
N THR A 116 9.29 -0.67 -18.94
CA THR A 116 10.73 -0.58 -18.67
C THR A 116 11.24 -1.81 -17.92
N TRP A 117 10.44 -2.35 -17.00
CA TRP A 117 10.76 -3.59 -16.30
C TRP A 117 10.88 -4.79 -17.27
N LYS A 118 9.96 -4.92 -18.23
CA LYS A 118 10.04 -5.95 -19.28
C LYS A 118 11.31 -5.79 -20.13
N GLU A 119 11.69 -4.56 -20.46
CA GLU A 119 12.92 -4.28 -21.21
C GLU A 119 14.17 -4.64 -20.40
N VAL A 120 14.20 -4.31 -19.11
CA VAL A 120 15.29 -4.69 -18.19
C VAL A 120 15.44 -6.23 -18.12
N ARG A 121 14.33 -6.95 -17.95
CA ARG A 121 14.33 -8.43 -17.93
C ARG A 121 14.87 -9.01 -19.24
N GLN A 122 14.50 -8.46 -20.39
CA GLN A 122 14.96 -8.92 -21.70
C GLN A 122 16.45 -8.62 -21.91
N ALA A 123 16.92 -7.46 -21.47
CA ALA A 123 18.32 -7.05 -21.67
C ALA A 123 19.30 -7.79 -20.76
N LEU A 124 18.93 -7.99 -19.50
CA LEU A 124 19.82 -8.62 -18.53
C LEU A 124 19.70 -10.14 -18.49
N GLY A 125 18.56 -10.69 -18.89
CA GLY A 125 18.36 -12.13 -19.02
C GLY A 125 18.76 -12.90 -17.76
N LYS A 126 19.72 -13.82 -17.90
CA LYS A 126 20.22 -14.65 -16.79
C LYS A 126 21.16 -13.92 -15.82
N LYS A 127 21.58 -12.68 -16.11
CA LYS A 127 22.52 -11.93 -15.25
C LYS A 127 21.84 -11.38 -14.01
N LEU A 128 20.53 -11.23 -14.02
CA LEU A 128 19.72 -10.73 -12.93
C LEU A 128 18.42 -11.52 -12.89
N ASP A 129 18.11 -12.15 -11.75
CA ASP A 129 16.87 -12.89 -11.54
C ASP A 129 15.90 -12.05 -10.66
N PRO A 130 15.00 -11.30 -11.29
CA PRO A 130 14.11 -10.38 -10.58
C PRO A 130 13.06 -11.08 -9.71
N ASP A 131 12.83 -12.36 -9.92
CA ASP A 131 11.91 -13.15 -9.09
C ASP A 131 12.61 -13.68 -7.82
N ARG A 132 13.93 -13.38 -7.68
CA ARG A 132 14.75 -13.84 -6.55
C ARG A 132 15.66 -12.77 -5.94
N GLU A 133 15.69 -11.56 -6.49
CA GLU A 133 16.59 -10.49 -6.09
C GLU A 133 15.82 -9.20 -5.80
N HIS A 134 16.43 -8.28 -5.07
CA HIS A 134 15.93 -6.92 -4.86
C HIS A 134 16.63 -5.98 -5.84
N VAL A 135 15.85 -5.29 -6.66
CA VAL A 135 16.35 -4.50 -7.80
C VAL A 135 15.89 -3.06 -7.67
N LEU A 136 16.83 -2.12 -7.76
CA LEU A 136 16.57 -0.71 -7.94
C LEU A 136 16.90 -0.31 -9.38
N ILE A 137 15.92 0.21 -10.12
CA ILE A 137 16.12 0.80 -11.44
C ILE A 137 16.19 2.31 -11.30
N LEU A 138 17.32 2.88 -11.73
CA LEU A 138 17.56 4.31 -11.81
C LEU A 138 17.43 4.76 -13.25
N TYR A 139 16.58 5.77 -13.50
CA TYR A 139 16.21 6.22 -14.83
C TYR A 139 16.94 7.50 -15.20
N GLY A 140 17.88 7.43 -16.13
CA GLY A 140 18.53 8.58 -16.76
C GLY A 140 17.64 9.21 -17.85
N LEU A 141 16.40 9.56 -17.49
CA LEU A 141 15.38 10.11 -18.40
C LEU A 141 15.00 11.56 -18.09
N CYS A 142 15.66 12.17 -17.09
CA CYS A 142 15.47 13.58 -16.77
C CYS A 142 15.87 14.49 -17.94
N GLU A 143 15.10 15.54 -18.18
CA GLU A 143 15.37 16.57 -19.18
C GLU A 143 15.71 17.90 -18.55
N ARG A 144 16.71 18.58 -19.13
CA ARG A 144 17.00 19.97 -18.79
C ARG A 144 16.47 20.87 -19.89
N GLU A 145 15.47 21.69 -19.57
CA GLU A 145 14.95 22.70 -20.50
C GLU A 145 15.99 23.83 -20.76
N PRO A 146 15.87 24.59 -21.87
CA PRO A 146 16.72 25.76 -22.11
C PRO A 146 16.67 26.80 -20.99
N SER A 147 15.58 26.86 -20.21
CA SER A 147 15.41 27.69 -19.03
C SER A 147 16.29 27.28 -17.84
N GLY A 148 16.94 26.10 -17.93
CA GLY A 148 17.67 25.46 -16.82
C GLY A 148 16.79 24.63 -15.90
N ARG A 149 15.46 24.55 -16.15
CA ARG A 149 14.53 23.74 -15.37
C ARG A 149 14.67 22.26 -15.71
N PHE A 150 14.64 21.41 -14.69
CA PHE A 150 14.59 19.96 -14.86
C PHE A 150 13.15 19.47 -15.00
N VAL A 151 12.95 18.49 -15.86
CA VAL A 151 11.69 17.77 -16.05
C VAL A 151 11.91 16.30 -15.78
N PHE A 152 11.19 15.76 -14.80
CA PHE A 152 11.20 14.34 -14.45
C PHE A 152 9.93 13.69 -15.00
N THR A 153 10.09 12.80 -15.96
CA THR A 153 8.98 12.07 -16.60
C THR A 153 9.04 10.56 -16.31
N ALA A 154 10.19 10.08 -15.83
CA ALA A 154 10.41 8.67 -15.55
C ALA A 154 9.59 8.18 -14.35
N PRO A 155 9.33 6.87 -14.27
CA PRO A 155 8.73 6.26 -13.09
C PRO A 155 9.52 6.59 -11.82
N TYR A 156 8.82 6.99 -10.76
CA TYR A 156 9.41 7.30 -9.45
C TYR A 156 8.50 6.78 -8.34
N TYR A 157 8.52 5.47 -8.12
CA TYR A 157 7.70 4.79 -7.12
C TYR A 157 8.26 3.40 -6.79
N GLY A 158 7.85 2.83 -5.65
CA GLY A 158 8.12 1.43 -5.29
C GLY A 158 7.22 0.47 -6.06
N ALA A 159 7.71 -0.72 -6.34
CA ALA A 159 6.94 -1.74 -7.03
C ALA A 159 6.06 -2.56 -6.07
N GLY A 160 4.87 -2.93 -6.51
CA GLY A 160 3.88 -3.65 -5.72
C GLY A 160 4.16 -5.13 -5.45
N TRP A 161 5.30 -5.68 -5.86
CA TRP A 161 5.64 -7.12 -5.74
C TRP A 161 6.77 -7.39 -4.78
N SER A 162 6.93 -6.56 -3.78
CA SER A 162 8.06 -6.63 -2.86
C SER A 162 7.71 -7.41 -1.60
N ASP A 163 8.59 -8.32 -1.24
CA ASP A 163 8.59 -9.00 0.06
C ASP A 163 10.06 -9.31 0.46
N GLN A 164 10.25 -10.13 1.51
CA GLN A 164 11.58 -10.51 1.95
C GLN A 164 12.37 -11.34 0.91
N ARG A 165 11.72 -11.90 -0.09
CA ARG A 165 12.32 -12.81 -1.08
C ARG A 165 12.90 -12.04 -2.26
N HIS A 166 12.14 -11.09 -2.78
CA HIS A 166 12.50 -10.29 -3.94
C HIS A 166 11.71 -8.98 -3.96
N GLY A 167 12.15 -8.03 -4.74
CA GLY A 167 11.43 -6.77 -4.89
C GLY A 167 11.99 -5.90 -5.99
N LEU A 168 11.21 -4.92 -6.38
CA LEU A 168 11.54 -3.96 -7.42
C LEU A 168 11.23 -2.55 -6.92
N CYS A 169 12.12 -1.62 -7.24
CA CYS A 169 11.92 -0.22 -6.95
C CYS A 169 12.40 0.61 -8.14
N HIS A 170 11.72 1.71 -8.39
CA HIS A 170 11.98 2.64 -9.47
C HIS A 170 12.34 4.02 -8.90
N ALA A 171 13.34 4.69 -9.46
CA ALA A 171 13.68 6.07 -9.10
C ALA A 171 14.23 6.84 -10.29
N ALA A 172 13.89 8.11 -10.40
CA ALA A 172 14.46 9.01 -11.39
C ALA A 172 15.89 9.42 -11.03
N ASP A 173 16.73 9.65 -12.03
CA ASP A 173 18.09 10.12 -11.88
C ASP A 173 18.35 11.41 -12.68
N CYS A 174 19.19 12.29 -12.15
CA CYS A 174 19.70 13.46 -12.85
C CYS A 174 21.13 13.82 -12.41
N ASP A 175 21.80 14.66 -13.17
CA ASP A 175 23.20 15.10 -12.93
C ASP A 175 23.39 15.91 -11.63
N LEU A 176 22.32 16.50 -11.09
CA LEU A 176 22.32 17.22 -9.80
C LEU A 176 21.94 16.37 -8.60
N LEU A 177 21.68 15.09 -8.76
CA LEU A 177 21.38 14.17 -7.67
C LEU A 177 22.69 13.61 -7.09
N ASP A 178 23.21 14.24 -6.05
CA ASP A 178 24.50 13.88 -5.43
C ASP A 178 24.51 14.25 -3.95
N PRO A 179 24.88 13.34 -3.01
CA PRO A 179 25.00 13.64 -1.59
C PRO A 179 25.93 14.83 -1.29
N ASN A 180 26.94 15.06 -2.11
CA ASN A 180 27.84 16.21 -1.97
C ASN A 180 27.13 17.56 -2.11
N LEU A 181 25.93 17.57 -2.68
CA LEU A 181 25.14 18.79 -2.87
C LEU A 181 24.14 19.06 -1.73
N LEU A 182 24.03 18.18 -0.74
CA LEU A 182 23.16 18.36 0.43
C LEU A 182 23.46 19.61 1.27
N THR A 183 24.64 20.20 1.12
CA THR A 183 25.01 21.45 1.80
C THR A 183 24.76 22.72 0.99
N LYS A 184 24.31 22.61 -0.27
CA LYS A 184 24.09 23.75 -1.19
C LYS A 184 22.74 24.44 -0.94
N LYS A 185 22.51 24.90 0.30
CA LYS A 185 21.26 25.51 0.76
C LYS A 185 20.95 26.87 0.13
N ASP A 186 21.97 27.61 -0.30
CA ASP A 186 21.85 28.97 -0.87
C ASP A 186 21.78 28.96 -2.43
N GLN A 187 21.89 27.78 -3.05
CA GLN A 187 21.81 27.64 -4.50
C GLN A 187 20.36 27.36 -4.90
N PRO A 188 19.69 28.30 -5.62
CA PRO A 188 18.31 28.10 -6.05
C PRO A 188 18.20 27.04 -7.14
N PHE A 189 17.08 26.31 -7.13
CA PHE A 189 16.77 25.28 -8.09
C PHE A 189 15.28 25.35 -8.46
N VAL A 190 14.94 25.15 -9.73
CA VAL A 190 13.56 25.08 -10.22
C VAL A 190 13.41 23.80 -11.01
N PHE A 191 12.39 23.01 -10.67
CA PHE A 191 12.09 21.79 -11.41
C PHE A 191 10.59 21.61 -11.63
N LYS A 192 10.25 20.74 -12.56
CA LYS A 192 8.92 20.22 -12.79
C LYS A 192 8.98 18.71 -12.70
N GLU A 193 8.04 18.17 -11.99
CA GLU A 193 7.84 16.73 -11.87
C GLU A 193 6.34 16.45 -12.03
N HIS A 194 5.94 15.20 -12.20
CA HIS A 194 4.56 14.80 -12.46
C HIS A 194 3.53 15.45 -11.51
N TYR A 195 3.88 15.56 -10.22
CA TYR A 195 3.02 16.14 -9.18
C TYR A 195 3.31 17.61 -8.85
N TYR A 196 4.47 18.16 -9.26
CA TYR A 196 4.95 19.48 -8.82
C TYR A 196 5.35 20.34 -10.02
N ASP A 197 4.46 21.22 -10.44
CA ASP A 197 4.79 22.14 -11.53
C ASP A 197 5.54 23.37 -11.00
N GLN A 198 6.68 23.67 -11.62
CA GLN A 198 7.52 24.84 -11.36
C GLN A 198 7.91 25.07 -9.89
N MET A 199 8.10 23.99 -9.14
CA MET A 199 8.48 24.08 -7.74
C MET A 199 9.88 24.71 -7.60
N LYS A 200 10.01 25.68 -6.67
CA LYS A 200 11.26 26.36 -6.35
C LYS A 200 11.78 25.84 -5.02
N MET A 201 13.06 25.49 -4.97
CA MET A 201 13.73 25.05 -3.75
C MET A 201 15.25 25.29 -3.85
N SER A 202 16.02 25.01 -2.81
CA SER A 202 17.48 24.96 -2.93
C SER A 202 17.94 23.61 -3.50
N VAL A 203 19.15 23.57 -4.05
CA VAL A 203 19.79 22.32 -4.50
C VAL A 203 19.92 21.33 -3.33
N ALA A 204 20.20 21.81 -2.11
CA ALA A 204 20.23 20.97 -0.93
C ALA A 204 18.88 20.33 -0.64
N GLN A 205 17.79 21.11 -0.66
CA GLN A 205 16.43 20.61 -0.44
C GLN A 205 16.00 19.63 -1.54
N PHE A 206 16.34 19.91 -2.80
CA PHE A 206 16.12 18.98 -3.91
C PHE A 206 16.81 17.63 -3.65
N ASN A 207 18.10 17.64 -3.28
CA ASN A 207 18.83 16.42 -2.94
C ASN A 207 18.24 15.70 -1.72
N SER A 208 17.84 16.43 -0.68
CA SER A 208 17.15 15.85 0.48
C SER A 208 15.89 15.07 0.04
N TRP A 209 15.05 15.66 -0.80
CA TRP A 209 13.81 15.05 -1.26
C TRP A 209 14.04 13.82 -2.15
N TYR A 210 14.95 13.92 -3.13
CA TYR A 210 15.14 12.86 -4.11
C TYR A 210 16.04 11.72 -3.63
N LEU A 211 17.06 12.00 -2.83
CA LEU A 211 17.82 10.94 -2.16
C LEU A 211 16.94 10.23 -1.12
N GLY A 212 16.17 11.03 -0.36
CA GLY A 212 15.17 10.48 0.57
C GLY A 212 14.09 9.68 -0.14
N GLY A 213 13.65 10.14 -1.32
CA GLY A 213 12.74 9.40 -2.19
C GLY A 213 13.33 8.05 -2.61
N ILE A 214 14.57 8.00 -3.10
CA ILE A 214 15.24 6.72 -3.43
C ILE A 214 15.31 5.81 -2.20
N ALA A 215 15.66 6.34 -1.04
CA ALA A 215 15.74 5.56 0.20
C ALA A 215 14.36 5.01 0.61
N HIS A 216 13.30 5.80 0.48
CA HIS A 216 11.91 5.42 0.78
C HIS A 216 11.40 4.35 -0.21
N GLU A 217 11.53 4.60 -1.52
CA GLU A 217 11.09 3.67 -2.55
C GLU A 217 11.86 2.34 -2.48
N LEU A 218 13.15 2.40 -2.13
CA LEU A 218 13.93 1.20 -1.86
C LEU A 218 13.39 0.44 -0.65
N GLY A 219 12.90 1.14 0.39
CA GLY A 219 12.18 0.52 1.50
C GLY A 219 10.95 -0.26 1.02
N HIS A 220 10.14 0.30 0.09
CA HIS A 220 9.06 -0.45 -0.56
C HIS A 220 9.58 -1.62 -1.39
N GLY A 221 10.68 -1.43 -2.12
CA GLY A 221 11.37 -2.49 -2.84
C GLY A 221 11.90 -3.63 -1.95
N LEU A 222 12.03 -3.39 -0.64
CA LEU A 222 12.34 -4.40 0.39
C LEU A 222 11.09 -4.97 1.07
N GLY A 223 9.90 -4.55 0.69
CA GLY A 223 8.63 -5.01 1.26
C GLY A 223 8.18 -4.23 2.50
N PHE A 224 8.77 -3.05 2.79
CA PHE A 224 8.35 -2.23 3.93
C PHE A 224 7.11 -1.41 3.57
N PRO A 225 6.02 -1.46 4.36
CA PRO A 225 4.85 -0.62 4.17
C PRO A 225 5.11 0.83 4.64
N HIS A 226 4.17 1.74 4.33
CA HIS A 226 4.17 3.06 4.93
C HIS A 226 4.13 2.98 6.46
N ASP A 227 4.88 3.88 7.11
CA ASP A 227 5.15 3.82 8.54
C ASP A 227 5.59 5.20 9.06
N ASN A 228 4.77 5.83 9.90
CA ASN A 228 5.12 7.09 10.57
C ASN A 228 5.70 6.90 11.98
N GLY A 229 5.97 5.65 12.37
CA GLY A 229 6.39 5.34 13.73
C GLY A 229 5.27 5.49 14.77
N SER A 230 5.59 5.21 16.02
CA SER A 230 4.71 5.48 17.14
C SER A 230 4.78 6.96 17.56
N PRO A 231 3.74 7.50 18.22
CA PRO A 231 3.78 8.88 18.70
C PRO A 231 5.00 9.15 19.61
N ASN A 232 5.77 10.16 19.26
CA ASN A 232 6.99 10.57 19.98
C ASN A 232 8.13 9.53 19.99
N GLU A 233 8.16 8.63 19.03
CA GLU A 233 9.20 7.59 18.93
C GLU A 233 10.61 8.20 18.75
N ALA A 234 10.73 9.25 17.96
CA ALA A 234 11.96 9.99 17.75
C ALA A 234 11.67 11.45 17.35
N PRO A 235 12.63 12.37 17.58
CA PRO A 235 12.58 13.68 16.96
C PRO A 235 12.81 13.54 15.46
N GLY A 236 11.88 14.05 14.64
CA GLY A 236 11.97 13.92 13.18
C GLY A 236 10.74 13.27 12.57
N ILE A 237 10.89 12.73 11.36
CA ILE A 237 9.80 12.09 10.60
C ILE A 237 10.31 10.75 10.08
N ALA A 238 9.50 9.70 10.26
CA ALA A 238 9.90 8.36 9.83
C ALA A 238 10.07 8.28 8.30
N LEU A 239 11.14 7.65 7.83
CA LEU A 239 11.49 7.54 6.40
C LEU A 239 10.34 6.95 5.59
N MET A 240 9.73 5.87 6.07
CA MET A 240 8.63 5.19 5.37
C MET A 240 7.28 5.91 5.51
N GLY A 241 7.23 7.07 6.18
CA GLY A 241 6.15 8.04 6.16
C GLY A 241 6.51 9.23 5.28
N GLY A 242 6.35 10.45 5.81
CA GLY A 242 6.77 11.69 5.12
C GLY A 242 8.26 12.02 5.21
N GLY A 243 9.07 11.16 5.83
CA GLY A 243 10.48 11.41 6.09
C GLY A 243 11.36 11.48 4.85
N ASN A 244 10.93 10.89 3.73
CA ASN A 244 11.62 11.04 2.46
C ASN A 244 11.89 12.51 2.07
N LEU A 245 11.01 13.43 2.43
CA LEU A 245 11.16 14.88 2.18
C LEU A 245 12.12 15.57 3.19
N HIS A 246 12.61 14.85 4.17
CA HIS A 246 13.46 15.34 5.28
C HIS A 246 14.80 14.59 5.38
N TYR A 247 15.18 13.89 4.33
CA TYR A 247 16.41 13.09 4.30
C TYR A 247 17.62 13.98 4.54
N ARG A 248 18.45 13.62 5.55
CA ARG A 248 19.65 14.36 5.93
C ARG A 248 19.42 15.88 6.09
N GLU A 249 18.23 16.25 6.57
CA GLU A 249 17.81 17.65 6.73
C GLU A 249 18.73 18.45 7.66
N ASP A 250 19.39 17.79 8.58
CA ASP A 250 20.41 18.36 9.47
C ASP A 250 21.57 19.03 8.71
N LEU A 251 21.90 18.55 7.51
CA LEU A 251 23.01 19.10 6.70
C LEU A 251 22.69 20.47 6.06
N TRP A 252 21.41 20.80 5.89
CA TRP A 252 21.02 22.08 5.28
C TRP A 252 20.18 22.98 6.20
N GLY A 253 20.11 22.63 7.49
CA GLY A 253 19.55 23.49 8.54
C GLY A 253 18.09 23.21 8.89
N GLY A 254 17.54 22.08 8.46
CA GLY A 254 16.24 21.59 8.90
C GLY A 254 16.27 21.05 10.34
N LYS A 255 15.11 20.83 10.92
CA LYS A 255 14.96 20.45 12.34
C LYS A 255 14.29 19.11 12.58
N LYS A 256 13.87 18.43 11.51
CA LYS A 256 13.11 17.18 11.60
C LYS A 256 13.68 16.12 10.65
N PRO A 257 14.93 15.69 10.84
CA PRO A 257 15.58 14.73 9.95
C PRO A 257 14.79 13.41 9.89
N SER A 258 14.97 12.69 8.80
CA SER A 258 14.42 11.34 8.66
C SER A 258 15.01 10.39 9.69
N TYR A 259 14.19 9.43 10.12
CA TYR A 259 14.64 8.32 10.96
C TYR A 259 13.99 7.00 10.51
N LEU A 260 14.56 5.85 10.91
CA LEU A 260 13.91 4.56 10.82
C LEU A 260 13.05 4.31 12.05
N SER A 261 11.74 4.06 11.86
CA SER A 261 10.87 3.64 12.95
C SER A 261 11.28 2.26 13.49
N LEU A 262 10.85 1.94 14.71
CA LEU A 262 11.06 0.60 15.29
C LEU A 262 10.46 -0.49 14.40
N ALA A 263 9.28 -0.27 13.83
CA ALA A 263 8.60 -1.23 12.98
C ALA A 263 9.37 -1.51 11.68
N THR A 264 9.89 -0.47 11.03
CA THR A 264 10.76 -0.61 9.85
C THR A 264 12.09 -1.26 10.23
N ALA A 265 12.70 -0.87 11.36
CA ALA A 265 13.96 -1.44 11.83
C ALA A 265 13.84 -2.94 12.16
N LEU A 266 12.74 -3.39 12.77
CA LEU A 266 12.46 -4.82 13.02
C LEU A 266 12.37 -5.61 11.72
N ARG A 267 11.68 -5.08 10.71
CA ARG A 267 11.60 -5.71 9.37
C ARG A 267 12.97 -5.80 8.72
N LEU A 268 13.75 -4.72 8.75
CA LEU A 268 15.11 -4.71 8.22
C LEU A 268 16.02 -5.69 8.95
N ALA A 269 15.92 -5.77 10.29
CA ALA A 269 16.71 -6.70 11.10
C ALA A 269 16.48 -8.17 10.74
N ALA A 270 15.23 -8.56 10.46
CA ALA A 270 14.87 -9.91 10.05
C ALA A 270 15.06 -10.17 8.54
N HIS A 271 15.30 -9.14 7.74
CA HIS A 271 15.37 -9.23 6.29
C HIS A 271 16.58 -10.06 5.82
N PRO A 272 16.47 -10.94 4.80
CA PRO A 272 17.57 -11.74 4.29
C PRO A 272 18.80 -10.96 3.82
N LEU A 273 18.63 -9.71 3.38
CA LEU A 273 19.74 -8.81 3.07
C LEU A 273 20.55 -8.41 4.31
N THR A 274 19.94 -8.37 5.49
CA THR A 274 20.62 -8.06 6.75
C THR A 274 21.17 -9.31 7.41
N THR A 275 20.35 -10.37 7.50
CA THR A 275 20.78 -11.64 8.10
C THR A 275 21.79 -12.40 7.22
N GLN A 276 21.86 -12.07 5.92
CA GLN A 276 22.71 -12.74 4.93
C GLN A 276 22.52 -14.25 4.94
N SER A 277 21.31 -14.73 5.18
CA SER A 277 20.96 -16.14 5.30
C SER A 277 19.77 -16.50 4.42
N ASP A 278 19.87 -17.64 3.73
CA ASP A 278 18.77 -18.19 2.94
C ASP A 278 17.91 -19.19 3.73
N LYS A 279 18.17 -19.37 5.03
CA LYS A 279 17.38 -20.26 5.87
C LYS A 279 15.91 -19.83 5.90
N ALA A 280 15.06 -20.69 5.39
CA ALA A 280 13.61 -20.45 5.24
C ALA A 280 13.24 -19.19 4.44
N ARG A 281 14.15 -18.54 3.69
CA ARG A 281 13.90 -17.32 2.93
C ARG A 281 12.69 -17.46 2.00
N TRP A 282 12.53 -18.62 1.38
CA TRP A 282 11.47 -18.88 0.39
C TRP A 282 10.18 -19.41 1.01
N GLN A 283 10.17 -19.66 2.32
CA GLN A 283 8.97 -20.10 3.01
C GLN A 283 8.00 -18.95 3.16
N LYS A 284 6.74 -19.17 2.75
CA LYS A 284 5.68 -18.17 2.89
C LYS A 284 5.36 -17.95 4.37
N ALA A 285 5.00 -16.73 4.69
CA ALA A 285 4.47 -16.41 6.01
C ALA A 285 3.12 -17.13 6.23
N ASP A 286 2.98 -17.76 7.38
CA ASP A 286 1.78 -18.48 7.80
C ASP A 286 1.37 -18.13 9.23
N ALA A 287 1.87 -16.99 9.76
CA ALA A 287 1.55 -16.56 11.11
C ALA A 287 0.04 -16.35 11.28
N THR A 288 -0.48 -16.85 12.41
CA THR A 288 -1.85 -16.68 12.86
C THR A 288 -1.88 -16.12 14.27
N PHE A 289 -2.94 -15.36 14.61
CA PHE A 289 -3.12 -14.80 15.94
C PHE A 289 -4.17 -15.62 16.71
N GLU A 290 -3.75 -16.25 17.80
CA GLU A 290 -4.59 -17.04 18.69
C GLU A 290 -4.88 -16.29 19.98
N SER A 291 -6.02 -16.61 20.63
CA SER A 291 -6.40 -16.09 21.96
C SER A 291 -6.32 -14.56 22.05
N LEU A 292 -6.65 -13.86 20.95
CA LEU A 292 -6.59 -12.40 20.91
C LEU A 292 -7.65 -11.83 21.87
N THR A 293 -7.20 -11.03 22.82
CA THR A 293 -8.03 -10.25 23.74
C THR A 293 -7.68 -8.78 23.63
N ALA A 294 -8.62 -7.93 24.03
CA ALA A 294 -8.44 -6.50 24.00
C ALA A 294 -8.97 -5.86 25.28
N THR A 295 -8.28 -4.85 25.77
CA THR A 295 -8.76 -3.93 26.81
C THR A 295 -8.56 -2.51 26.33
N ALA A 296 -9.40 -1.58 26.81
CA ALA A 296 -9.36 -0.19 26.38
C ALA A 296 -9.33 0.76 27.56
N GLU A 297 -8.52 1.79 27.41
CA GLU A 297 -8.52 3.00 28.21
C GLU A 297 -8.63 4.21 27.28
N LYS A 298 -8.82 5.42 27.82
CA LYS A 298 -8.90 6.62 26.99
C LYS A 298 -7.63 6.79 26.17
N GLY A 299 -7.79 6.79 24.84
CA GLY A 299 -6.69 6.94 23.87
C GLY A 299 -5.78 5.73 23.72
N THR A 300 -6.09 4.60 24.37
CA THR A 300 -5.24 3.40 24.32
C THR A 300 -6.06 2.13 24.10
N LEU A 301 -5.63 1.32 23.14
CA LEU A 301 -6.10 -0.05 22.93
C LEU A 301 -4.95 -1.00 23.24
N ARG A 302 -5.12 -1.86 24.24
CA ARG A 302 -4.15 -2.92 24.57
C ARG A 302 -4.63 -4.25 24.02
N LEU A 303 -3.80 -4.86 23.17
CA LEU A 303 -4.01 -6.19 22.59
C LEU A 303 -3.09 -7.19 23.29
N LYS A 304 -3.62 -8.37 23.61
CA LYS A 304 -2.84 -9.53 24.07
C LYS A 304 -3.25 -10.75 23.26
N GLY A 305 -2.30 -11.60 22.95
CA GLY A 305 -2.56 -12.82 22.18
C GLY A 305 -1.30 -13.63 22.00
N ARG A 306 -1.38 -14.61 21.13
CA ARG A 306 -0.26 -15.49 20.76
C ARG A 306 -0.12 -15.53 19.25
N VAL A 307 1.11 -15.43 18.74
CA VAL A 307 1.44 -15.68 17.34
C VAL A 307 1.92 -17.11 17.18
N ARG A 308 1.30 -17.85 16.26
CA ARG A 308 1.77 -19.17 15.83
C ARG A 308 2.15 -19.14 14.36
N ALA A 309 3.27 -19.75 14.04
CA ALA A 309 3.77 -19.88 12.68
C ALA A 309 4.71 -21.09 12.57
N SER A 310 4.95 -21.58 11.35
CA SER A 310 5.94 -22.64 11.07
C SER A 310 7.38 -22.15 11.20
N VAL A 311 7.64 -20.86 10.89
CA VAL A 311 8.91 -20.16 11.15
C VAL A 311 8.72 -19.34 12.44
N PRO A 312 9.67 -19.33 13.38
CA PRO A 312 9.51 -18.62 14.65
C PRO A 312 9.17 -17.13 14.47
N PRO A 313 8.18 -16.58 15.19
CA PRO A 313 7.93 -15.15 15.21
C PRO A 313 9.01 -14.41 16.01
N CYS A 314 9.38 -13.20 15.59
CA CYS A 314 10.33 -12.36 16.33
C CYS A 314 9.69 -11.08 16.89
N ALA A 315 8.60 -10.61 16.31
CA ALA A 315 7.86 -9.44 16.81
C ALA A 315 6.41 -9.44 16.32
N VAL A 316 5.58 -8.65 16.98
CA VAL A 316 4.27 -8.23 16.47
C VAL A 316 4.34 -6.75 16.13
N VAL A 317 3.87 -6.38 14.95
CA VAL A 317 3.79 -4.99 14.47
C VAL A 317 2.35 -4.66 14.12
N ALA A 318 1.85 -3.52 14.59
CA ALA A 318 0.54 -3.01 14.21
C ALA A 318 0.67 -1.68 13.48
N SER A 319 -0.08 -1.52 12.40
CA SER A 319 -0.26 -0.22 11.73
C SER A 319 -1.71 0.21 11.89
N VAL A 320 -1.95 1.47 12.29
CA VAL A 320 -3.30 2.01 12.49
C VAL A 320 -3.45 3.36 11.79
N TRP A 321 -4.58 3.55 11.10
CA TRP A 321 -4.94 4.80 10.44
C TRP A 321 -6.46 4.97 10.41
N PRO A 322 -6.99 6.21 10.42
CA PRO A 322 -8.43 6.43 10.33
C PRO A 322 -9.01 5.87 9.02
N THR A 323 -10.21 5.28 9.06
CA THR A 323 -10.88 4.80 7.84
C THR A 323 -11.24 5.92 6.86
N THR A 324 -11.27 7.18 7.33
CA THR A 324 -11.46 8.37 6.51
C THR A 324 -10.19 8.85 5.80
N ALA A 325 -9.02 8.29 6.14
CA ALA A 325 -7.79 8.57 5.42
C ALA A 325 -7.82 7.92 4.03
N LYS A 326 -7.37 8.65 3.01
CA LYS A 326 -7.36 8.17 1.62
C LYS A 326 -6.41 7.00 1.41
N SER A 327 -5.37 6.89 2.25
CA SER A 327 -4.35 5.84 2.19
C SER A 327 -3.74 5.59 3.56
N ASP A 328 -2.85 4.62 3.67
CA ASP A 328 -2.09 4.31 4.87
C ASP A 328 -0.79 5.14 5.04
N HIS A 329 -0.56 6.16 4.20
CA HIS A 329 0.63 7.04 4.31
C HIS A 329 0.77 7.69 5.69
N GLY A 330 -0.36 7.96 6.36
CA GLY A 330 -0.39 8.50 7.72
C GLY A 330 -0.43 7.44 8.84
N ALA A 331 -0.17 6.17 8.55
CA ALA A 331 -0.30 5.11 9.54
C ALA A 331 0.70 5.27 10.68
N MET A 332 0.20 5.28 11.92
CA MET A 332 1.02 5.10 13.12
C MET A 332 1.36 3.62 13.26
N THR A 333 2.57 3.30 13.70
CA THR A 333 2.98 1.92 13.93
C THR A 333 3.40 1.69 15.38
N PHE A 334 3.13 0.48 15.85
CA PHE A 334 3.44 0.04 17.20
C PHE A 334 4.02 -1.36 17.12
N SER A 335 4.96 -1.69 18.02
CA SER A 335 5.63 -2.97 18.00
C SER A 335 5.74 -3.57 19.39
N SER A 336 5.67 -4.90 19.45
CA SER A 336 5.85 -5.68 20.68
C SER A 336 6.78 -6.85 20.44
N ALA A 337 7.60 -7.18 21.42
CA ALA A 337 8.30 -8.44 21.47
C ALA A 337 7.30 -9.61 21.62
N VAL A 338 7.76 -10.80 21.24
CA VAL A 338 7.09 -12.07 21.54
C VAL A 338 7.95 -12.89 22.48
N ASP A 339 7.34 -13.62 23.41
CA ASP A 339 8.05 -14.59 24.24
C ASP A 339 8.30 -15.91 23.51
N ASP A 340 8.89 -16.90 24.18
CA ASP A 340 9.24 -18.17 23.57
C ASP A 340 8.01 -19.00 23.14
N GLU A 341 6.87 -18.79 23.76
CA GLU A 341 5.58 -19.38 23.40
C GLU A 341 4.85 -18.60 22.32
N GLY A 342 5.36 -17.42 21.91
CA GLY A 342 4.77 -16.52 20.93
C GLY A 342 3.73 -15.55 21.51
N ASN A 343 3.62 -15.44 22.85
CA ASN A 343 2.70 -14.48 23.45
C ASN A 343 3.22 -13.04 23.31
N PHE A 344 2.29 -12.10 23.19
CA PHE A 344 2.60 -10.67 23.07
C PHE A 344 1.61 -9.81 23.85
N THR A 345 2.06 -8.61 24.20
CA THR A 345 1.21 -7.50 24.66
C THR A 345 1.59 -6.26 23.89
N LEU A 346 0.63 -5.65 23.22
CA LEU A 346 0.84 -4.52 22.34
C LEU A 346 -0.13 -3.38 22.70
N ASP A 347 0.42 -2.20 22.98
CA ASP A 347 -0.34 -0.99 23.28
C ASP A 347 -0.36 -0.07 22.06
N LEU A 348 -1.56 0.25 21.56
CA LEU A 348 -1.82 1.24 20.55
C LEU A 348 -2.28 2.51 21.26
N THR A 349 -1.49 3.57 21.18
CA THR A 349 -1.72 4.81 21.95
C THR A 349 -2.08 6.00 21.05
N ASN A 350 -2.46 7.13 21.66
CA ASN A 350 -2.83 8.37 20.97
C ASN A 350 -4.04 8.21 20.02
N LEU A 351 -4.93 7.25 20.32
CA LEU A 351 -6.15 7.04 19.57
C LEU A 351 -7.17 8.14 19.87
N LYS A 352 -7.78 8.68 18.82
CA LYS A 352 -8.81 9.72 18.90
C LYS A 352 -10.17 9.18 18.47
N ALA A 353 -11.24 9.94 18.71
CA ALA A 353 -12.58 9.64 18.22
C ALA A 353 -12.56 9.46 16.69
N ALA A 354 -12.63 8.24 16.22
CA ALA A 354 -12.66 7.85 14.81
C ALA A 354 -12.96 6.35 14.68
N THR A 355 -13.27 5.90 13.47
CA THR A 355 -13.14 4.49 13.09
C THR A 355 -11.73 4.29 12.53
N TRP A 356 -11.06 3.25 12.99
CA TRP A 356 -9.66 2.96 12.69
C TRP A 356 -9.51 1.64 11.92
N ASN A 357 -8.69 1.65 10.88
CA ASN A 357 -8.11 0.45 10.33
C ASN A 357 -6.97 -0.01 11.24
N LEU A 358 -6.86 -1.31 11.47
CA LEU A 358 -5.78 -1.97 12.17
C LEU A 358 -5.24 -3.10 11.29
N LYS A 359 -3.98 -3.01 10.90
CA LYS A 359 -3.23 -4.10 10.27
C LYS A 359 -2.28 -4.67 11.31
N LEU A 360 -2.59 -5.87 11.80
CA LEU A 360 -1.80 -6.58 12.80
C LEU A 360 -0.90 -7.59 12.09
N GLY A 361 0.42 -7.45 12.21
CA GLY A 361 1.43 -8.26 11.55
C GLY A 361 2.22 -9.13 12.52
N GLY A 362 2.34 -10.42 12.22
CA GLY A 362 3.29 -11.33 12.86
C GLY A 362 4.57 -11.40 12.03
N LEU A 363 5.64 -10.76 12.49
CA LEU A 363 6.94 -10.74 11.83
C LEU A 363 7.74 -11.97 12.23
N LEU A 364 8.26 -12.69 11.24
CA LEU A 364 9.02 -13.93 11.40
C LEU A 364 10.53 -13.68 11.29
N VAL A 365 11.33 -14.55 11.89
CA VAL A 365 12.81 -14.43 11.89
C VAL A 365 13.45 -14.51 10.51
N ASN A 366 12.73 -14.98 9.48
CA ASN A 366 13.18 -15.01 8.08
C ASN A 366 12.76 -13.75 7.28
N GLY A 367 12.22 -12.72 7.93
CA GLY A 367 11.73 -11.49 7.32
C GLY A 367 10.31 -11.56 6.73
N ALA A 368 9.69 -12.76 6.69
CA ALA A 368 8.30 -12.89 6.24
C ALA A 368 7.33 -12.32 7.26
N GLU A 369 6.22 -11.74 6.81
CA GLU A 369 5.18 -11.17 7.66
C GLU A 369 3.80 -11.66 7.21
N SER A 370 3.01 -12.22 8.12
CA SER A 370 1.57 -12.43 7.90
C SER A 370 0.79 -11.32 8.57
N THR A 371 -0.23 -10.82 7.91
CA THR A 371 -1.05 -9.73 8.44
C THR A 371 -2.51 -10.11 8.55
N GLU A 372 -3.15 -9.66 9.61
CA GLU A 372 -4.59 -9.68 9.82
C GLU A 372 -5.12 -8.24 9.80
N ARG A 373 -6.21 -7.99 9.09
CA ARG A 373 -6.84 -6.67 9.03
C ARG A 373 -8.09 -6.68 9.88
N LEU A 374 -8.20 -5.69 10.75
CA LEU A 374 -9.30 -5.47 11.67
C LEU A 374 -9.74 -4.02 11.57
N THR A 375 -10.94 -3.73 12.04
CA THR A 375 -11.43 -2.37 12.22
C THR A 375 -11.96 -2.21 13.63
N PHE A 376 -11.79 -1.03 14.23
CA PHE A 376 -12.37 -0.70 15.50
C PHE A 376 -12.76 0.77 15.56
N LYS A 377 -13.68 1.10 16.46
CA LYS A 377 -14.16 2.46 16.65
C LYS A 377 -13.71 2.96 18.02
N CYS A 378 -13.31 4.23 18.07
CA CYS A 378 -13.18 4.97 19.32
C CYS A 378 -14.38 5.90 19.49
N ASP A 379 -14.95 5.94 20.69
CA ASP A 379 -16.05 6.85 21.04
C ASP A 379 -15.61 8.33 21.02
N ASN A 380 -16.53 9.23 21.30
CA ASN A 380 -16.28 10.68 21.33
C ASN A 380 -15.25 11.11 22.39
N LYS A 381 -14.92 10.24 23.34
CA LYS A 381 -13.88 10.45 24.34
C LYS A 381 -12.54 9.83 23.95
N GLY A 382 -12.48 9.14 22.81
CA GLY A 382 -11.31 8.42 22.33
C GLY A 382 -11.12 7.04 23.00
N VAL A 383 -12.17 6.46 23.56
CA VAL A 383 -12.11 5.11 24.18
C VAL A 383 -12.44 4.06 23.11
N PRO A 384 -11.55 3.08 22.84
CA PRO A 384 -11.80 2.01 21.87
C PRO A 384 -12.93 1.05 22.30
N GLU A 385 -13.79 0.69 21.37
CA GLU A 385 -14.89 -0.29 21.56
C GLU A 385 -14.36 -1.72 21.35
N VAL A 386 -13.78 -2.32 22.40
CA VAL A 386 -13.08 -3.60 22.32
C VAL A 386 -13.98 -4.80 22.03
N THR A 387 -15.21 -4.80 22.51
CA THR A 387 -16.17 -5.88 22.23
C THR A 387 -16.45 -5.98 20.75
N HIS A 388 -16.61 -4.84 20.07
CA HIS A 388 -16.79 -4.76 18.63
C HIS A 388 -15.59 -5.36 17.88
N LEU A 389 -14.37 -4.96 18.24
CA LEU A 389 -13.14 -5.45 17.62
C LEU A 389 -13.03 -6.99 17.67
N ILE A 390 -13.23 -7.57 18.85
CA ILE A 390 -13.07 -9.02 19.05
C ILE A 390 -14.21 -9.80 18.39
N ALA A 391 -15.45 -9.35 18.56
CA ALA A 391 -16.62 -10.02 17.99
C ALA A 391 -16.61 -10.00 16.45
N ASN A 392 -16.16 -8.93 15.82
CA ASN A 392 -16.16 -8.80 14.37
C ASN A 392 -15.01 -9.54 13.68
N ARG A 393 -13.96 -9.92 14.43
CA ARG A 393 -12.72 -10.51 13.87
C ARG A 393 -13.00 -11.71 12.95
N ALA A 394 -13.91 -12.59 13.33
CA ALA A 394 -14.23 -13.77 12.51
C ALA A 394 -14.94 -13.41 11.20
N VAL A 395 -15.81 -12.39 11.23
CA VAL A 395 -16.47 -11.87 10.01
C VAL A 395 -15.46 -11.19 9.10
N ASP A 396 -14.54 -10.41 9.66
CA ASP A 396 -13.45 -9.77 8.91
C ASP A 396 -12.52 -10.81 8.28
N ALA A 397 -12.14 -11.85 9.03
CA ALA A 397 -11.33 -12.95 8.52
C ALA A 397 -12.03 -13.72 7.39
N ALA A 398 -13.33 -14.03 7.55
CA ALA A 398 -14.12 -14.69 6.52
C ALA A 398 -14.25 -13.84 5.24
N GLU A 399 -14.47 -12.53 5.39
CA GLU A 399 -14.55 -11.61 4.26
C GLU A 399 -13.23 -11.56 3.46
N GLN A 400 -12.09 -11.49 4.15
CA GLN A 400 -10.76 -11.42 3.51
C GLN A 400 -10.40 -12.66 2.68
N ILE A 401 -10.84 -13.84 3.12
CA ILE A 401 -10.53 -15.10 2.42
C ILE A 401 -11.66 -15.57 1.50
N PHE A 402 -12.78 -14.85 1.44
CA PHE A 402 -14.00 -15.28 0.74
C PHE A 402 -13.73 -15.66 -0.72
N MET A 403 -12.94 -14.83 -1.44
CA MET A 403 -12.63 -15.06 -2.84
C MET A 403 -11.53 -16.11 -3.07
N SER A 404 -10.60 -16.25 -2.12
CA SER A 404 -9.44 -17.14 -2.25
C SER A 404 -9.67 -18.53 -1.64
N ASN A 405 -10.54 -18.64 -0.63
CA ASN A 405 -10.85 -19.90 0.05
C ASN A 405 -12.27 -19.91 0.61
N LEU A 406 -13.26 -20.06 -0.31
CA LEU A 406 -14.67 -20.05 0.05
C LEU A 406 -15.05 -21.14 1.08
N ALA A 407 -14.43 -22.32 1.01
CA ALA A 407 -14.72 -23.42 1.93
C ALA A 407 -14.32 -23.08 3.38
N GLN A 408 -13.16 -22.42 3.56
CA GLN A 408 -12.74 -21.96 4.88
C GLN A 408 -13.57 -20.76 5.35
N ALA A 409 -13.88 -19.82 4.46
CA ALA A 409 -14.79 -18.71 4.75
C ALA A 409 -16.14 -19.21 5.26
N LYS A 410 -16.78 -20.16 4.56
CA LYS A 410 -18.05 -20.78 4.98
C LYS A 410 -17.97 -21.38 6.39
N ARG A 411 -16.89 -22.07 6.74
CA ARG A 411 -16.69 -22.63 8.09
C ARG A 411 -16.71 -21.54 9.17
N LEU A 412 -16.00 -20.43 8.95
CA LEU A 412 -16.01 -19.28 9.86
C LEU A 412 -17.40 -18.62 9.96
N LEU A 413 -18.14 -18.56 8.85
CA LEU A 413 -19.46 -17.94 8.81
C LEU A 413 -20.57 -18.79 9.47
N THR A 414 -20.36 -20.09 9.69
CA THR A 414 -21.35 -21.01 10.30
C THR A 414 -21.17 -21.23 11.79
N ASP A 415 -20.16 -20.65 12.42
CA ASP A 415 -19.93 -20.77 13.85
C ASP A 415 -20.97 -19.96 14.65
N GLU A 416 -21.87 -20.68 15.33
CA GLU A 416 -22.97 -20.09 16.11
C GLU A 416 -22.48 -19.30 17.33
N ALA A 417 -21.37 -19.71 17.95
CA ALA A 417 -20.80 -19.02 19.09
C ALA A 417 -20.27 -17.62 18.67
N ILE A 418 -19.69 -17.53 17.46
CA ILE A 418 -19.29 -16.27 16.87
C ILE A 418 -20.52 -15.41 16.59
N ALA A 419 -21.56 -15.98 15.97
CA ALA A 419 -22.77 -15.24 15.59
C ALA A 419 -23.49 -14.62 16.81
N ALA A 420 -23.48 -15.28 17.97
CA ALA A 420 -24.11 -14.78 19.20
C ALA A 420 -23.43 -13.52 19.76
N ALA A 421 -22.12 -13.37 19.57
CA ALA A 421 -21.31 -12.25 20.10
C ALA A 421 -21.25 -11.02 19.18
N LEU A 422 -21.77 -11.09 17.94
CA LEU A 422 -21.64 -10.04 16.95
C LEU A 422 -22.48 -8.78 17.24
N THR A 423 -21.95 -7.62 16.85
CA THR A 423 -22.73 -6.40 16.73
C THR A 423 -23.79 -6.52 15.63
N GLU A 424 -24.80 -5.63 15.62
CA GLU A 424 -25.82 -5.66 14.56
C GLU A 424 -25.24 -5.44 13.14
N GLU A 425 -24.25 -4.57 13.03
CA GLU A 425 -23.54 -4.37 11.77
C GLU A 425 -22.80 -5.64 11.31
N ALA A 426 -22.07 -6.28 12.20
CA ALA A 426 -21.36 -7.52 11.90
C ALA A 426 -22.32 -8.67 11.57
N ARG A 427 -23.48 -8.75 12.26
CA ARG A 427 -24.55 -9.70 11.93
C ARG A 427 -25.09 -9.46 10.51
N ARG A 428 -25.29 -8.19 10.12
CA ARG A 428 -25.71 -7.84 8.75
C ARG A 428 -24.68 -8.28 7.72
N ARG A 429 -23.39 -7.97 7.96
CA ARG A 429 -22.27 -8.43 7.11
C ARG A 429 -22.23 -9.97 7.03
N LEU A 430 -22.38 -10.65 8.16
CA LEU A 430 -22.39 -12.11 8.21
C LEU A 430 -23.53 -12.70 7.38
N ARG A 431 -24.77 -12.17 7.51
CA ARG A 431 -25.91 -12.59 6.68
C ARG A 431 -25.62 -12.38 5.21
N HIS A 432 -25.07 -11.23 4.84
CA HIS A 432 -24.75 -10.92 3.44
C HIS A 432 -23.66 -11.87 2.89
N LEU A 433 -22.59 -12.11 3.61
CA LEU A 433 -21.55 -13.07 3.22
C LEU A 433 -22.12 -14.50 3.06
N ARG A 434 -23.02 -14.92 3.94
CA ARG A 434 -23.73 -16.20 3.79
C ARG A 434 -24.52 -16.25 2.48
N THR A 435 -25.29 -15.20 2.18
CA THR A 435 -26.03 -15.08 0.92
C THR A 435 -25.11 -15.15 -0.30
N LEU A 436 -23.98 -14.44 -0.28
CA LEU A 436 -22.98 -14.44 -1.35
C LEU A 436 -22.28 -15.81 -1.52
N SER A 437 -22.29 -16.65 -0.49
CA SER A 437 -21.71 -17.98 -0.53
C SER A 437 -22.61 -19.05 -1.19
N GLU A 438 -23.89 -18.73 -1.41
CA GLU A 438 -24.85 -19.57 -2.11
C GLU A 438 -24.85 -19.27 -3.62
N PRO A 439 -25.37 -20.19 -4.45
CA PRO A 439 -25.54 -19.94 -5.87
C PRO A 439 -26.35 -18.66 -6.15
N GLU A 440 -25.95 -17.89 -7.13
CA GLU A 440 -26.70 -16.68 -7.51
C GLU A 440 -28.13 -17.05 -7.95
N PRO A 441 -29.17 -16.36 -7.45
CA PRO A 441 -30.53 -16.60 -7.86
C PRO A 441 -30.72 -16.24 -9.34
N LYS A 442 -31.75 -16.85 -9.97
CA LYS A 442 -32.09 -16.52 -11.36
C LYS A 442 -32.45 -15.04 -11.48
N PRO A 443 -31.83 -14.30 -12.40
CA PRO A 443 -32.12 -12.87 -12.57
C PRO A 443 -33.60 -12.61 -12.94
N ILE A 444 -34.14 -11.52 -12.41
CA ILE A 444 -35.51 -11.05 -12.61
C ILE A 444 -35.63 -10.39 -13.99
N ASP A 445 -36.61 -10.78 -14.77
CA ASP A 445 -36.96 -10.10 -16.02
C ASP A 445 -37.83 -8.86 -15.72
N LEU A 446 -37.28 -7.67 -15.91
CA LEU A 446 -37.95 -6.39 -15.64
C LEU A 446 -39.09 -6.08 -16.62
N THR A 447 -39.16 -6.75 -17.77
CA THR A 447 -40.21 -6.51 -18.80
C THR A 447 -41.53 -7.16 -18.45
N VAL A 448 -41.51 -8.22 -17.62
CA VAL A 448 -42.71 -9.00 -17.23
C VAL A 448 -42.91 -9.09 -15.73
N SER A 449 -41.94 -8.70 -14.94
CA SER A 449 -41.92 -8.83 -13.48
C SER A 449 -43.08 -8.09 -12.81
N GLU A 450 -43.64 -8.67 -11.76
CA GLU A 450 -44.75 -8.11 -10.97
C GLU A 450 -44.32 -7.20 -9.80
N PRO A 451 -43.12 -7.30 -9.20
CA PRO A 451 -42.78 -6.49 -8.02
C PRO A 451 -42.82 -5.00 -8.33
N ALA A 452 -43.35 -4.22 -7.38
CA ALA A 452 -43.40 -2.76 -7.49
C ALA A 452 -42.00 -2.10 -7.39
N VAL A 453 -41.02 -2.84 -6.84
CA VAL A 453 -39.65 -2.38 -6.59
C VAL A 453 -38.68 -3.52 -6.89
N THR A 454 -37.61 -3.24 -7.62
CA THR A 454 -36.58 -4.25 -7.93
C THR A 454 -35.20 -3.61 -7.96
N PHE A 455 -34.22 -4.31 -7.38
CA PHE A 455 -32.81 -3.93 -7.53
C PHE A 455 -32.26 -4.38 -8.89
N LEU A 456 -31.61 -3.51 -9.61
CA LEU A 456 -30.98 -3.86 -10.90
C LEU A 456 -29.88 -4.91 -10.74
N SER A 457 -29.29 -5.03 -9.57
CA SER A 457 -28.34 -6.11 -9.25
C SER A 457 -28.99 -7.50 -9.21
N ASP A 458 -30.32 -7.59 -9.06
CA ASP A 458 -31.07 -8.84 -9.11
C ASP A 458 -31.77 -9.04 -10.48
N ALA A 459 -31.65 -8.06 -11.38
CA ALA A 459 -32.37 -8.07 -12.67
C ALA A 459 -31.50 -8.67 -13.80
N HIS A 460 -32.17 -9.15 -14.82
CA HIS A 460 -31.52 -9.55 -16.06
C HIS A 460 -31.05 -8.32 -16.83
N TRP A 461 -29.78 -8.31 -17.25
CA TRP A 461 -29.23 -7.32 -18.17
C TRP A 461 -29.06 -7.89 -19.56
N THR A 462 -29.24 -7.09 -20.60
CA THR A 462 -28.96 -7.46 -21.99
C THR A 462 -27.50 -7.27 -22.35
N LYS A 463 -26.81 -6.36 -21.61
CA LYS A 463 -25.39 -6.04 -21.80
C LYS A 463 -24.72 -5.79 -20.45
N ALA A 464 -23.51 -6.33 -20.27
CA ALA A 464 -22.63 -6.02 -19.15
C ALA A 464 -21.18 -6.09 -19.62
N GLU A 465 -20.56 -4.92 -19.77
CA GLU A 465 -19.17 -4.77 -20.23
C GLU A 465 -18.32 -4.10 -19.19
N VAL A 466 -17.04 -4.42 -19.16
CA VAL A 466 -16.06 -3.87 -18.22
C VAL A 466 -14.70 -3.71 -18.90
N GLY A 467 -14.02 -2.63 -18.62
CA GLY A 467 -12.70 -2.34 -19.20
C GLY A 467 -11.57 -3.20 -18.64
N TRP A 468 -11.72 -3.70 -17.40
CA TRP A 468 -10.76 -4.59 -16.75
C TRP A 468 -11.45 -5.49 -15.72
N GLY A 469 -11.00 -6.74 -15.60
CA GLY A 469 -11.52 -7.67 -14.61
C GLY A 469 -12.89 -8.26 -14.98
N LYS A 470 -13.81 -8.27 -14.02
CA LYS A 470 -15.17 -8.84 -14.19
C LYS A 470 -16.21 -7.92 -13.56
N VAL A 471 -17.39 -7.90 -14.15
CA VAL A 471 -18.59 -7.36 -13.50
C VAL A 471 -19.03 -8.26 -12.36
N ALA A 472 -19.61 -7.70 -11.30
CA ALA A 472 -20.13 -8.47 -10.20
C ALA A 472 -21.47 -7.90 -9.68
N ARG A 473 -22.34 -8.79 -9.19
CA ARG A 473 -23.62 -8.50 -8.53
C ARG A 473 -23.46 -8.60 -7.03
N ASN A 474 -23.91 -7.61 -6.29
CA ASN A 474 -24.02 -7.62 -4.82
C ASN A 474 -22.68 -7.85 -4.10
N ARG A 475 -21.57 -7.76 -4.79
CA ARG A 475 -20.22 -7.92 -4.25
C ARG A 475 -19.18 -7.15 -5.06
N TYR A 476 -18.09 -6.84 -4.41
CA TYR A 476 -16.87 -6.36 -5.06
C TYR A 476 -16.10 -7.55 -5.66
N TRP A 477 -15.53 -7.35 -6.84
CA TRP A 477 -14.67 -8.35 -7.47
C TRP A 477 -13.24 -7.80 -7.58
N PHE A 478 -12.29 -8.61 -7.14
CA PHE A 478 -10.86 -8.38 -7.35
C PHE A 478 -10.18 -9.72 -7.69
N MET A 479 -8.86 -9.71 -7.93
CA MET A 479 -8.15 -10.95 -8.28
C MET A 479 -8.25 -11.96 -7.12
N PRO A 480 -8.63 -13.23 -7.40
CA PRO A 480 -8.92 -14.23 -6.36
C PRO A 480 -7.75 -14.56 -5.42
N ASN A 481 -6.51 -14.32 -5.84
CA ASN A 481 -5.30 -14.56 -5.05
C ASN A 481 -4.98 -13.43 -4.05
N GLN A 482 -5.71 -12.33 -4.09
CA GLN A 482 -5.53 -11.22 -3.15
C GLN A 482 -6.55 -11.30 -2.01
N ARG A 483 -6.08 -11.08 -0.78
CA ARG A 483 -6.91 -11.04 0.43
C ARG A 483 -7.60 -9.68 0.54
N GLN A 484 -8.59 -9.45 -0.29
CA GLN A 484 -9.41 -8.24 -0.22
C GLN A 484 -10.84 -8.60 0.15
N GLY A 485 -11.51 -7.66 0.81
CA GLY A 485 -12.93 -7.82 1.16
C GLY A 485 -13.80 -7.98 -0.09
N VAL A 486 -14.93 -8.64 0.05
CA VAL A 486 -15.86 -8.94 -1.02
C VAL A 486 -17.10 -8.02 -0.98
N LEU A 487 -17.33 -7.34 0.13
CA LEU A 487 -18.50 -6.48 0.33
C LEU A 487 -18.36 -5.16 -0.41
N LEU A 488 -19.47 -4.70 -1.01
CA LEU A 488 -19.54 -3.35 -1.59
C LEU A 488 -19.51 -2.31 -0.47
N LYS A 489 -18.55 -1.39 -0.54
CA LYS A 489 -18.36 -0.34 0.48
C LYS A 489 -18.12 1.01 -0.18
N LEU A 490 -18.87 2.02 0.23
CA LEU A 490 -18.69 3.41 -0.19
C LEU A 490 -18.59 4.30 1.06
N ASN A 491 -17.43 4.91 1.28
CA ASN A 491 -17.17 5.78 2.42
C ASN A 491 -17.60 5.14 3.76
N GLY A 492 -17.12 3.91 4.01
CA GLY A 492 -17.39 3.12 5.21
C GLY A 492 -18.76 2.44 5.26
N GLU A 493 -19.70 2.77 4.38
CA GLU A 493 -21.02 2.16 4.36
C GLU A 493 -21.04 0.89 3.50
N VAL A 494 -21.57 -0.21 4.07
CA VAL A 494 -21.72 -1.50 3.38
C VAL A 494 -23.08 -1.58 2.69
N PHE A 495 -23.07 -1.99 1.42
CA PHE A 495 -24.27 -2.17 0.61
C PHE A 495 -24.47 -3.66 0.24
N GLU A 496 -25.64 -4.22 0.56
CA GLU A 496 -25.98 -5.60 0.25
C GLU A 496 -26.40 -5.80 -1.21
N LYS A 497 -26.87 -4.73 -1.86
CA LYS A 497 -27.29 -4.68 -3.25
C LYS A 497 -26.44 -3.69 -4.03
N GLY A 498 -25.98 -4.11 -5.21
CA GLY A 498 -25.20 -3.22 -6.06
C GLY A 498 -24.58 -3.92 -7.26
N LEU A 499 -24.07 -3.10 -8.16
CA LEU A 499 -23.32 -3.53 -9.35
C LEU A 499 -21.90 -3.01 -9.23
N TYR A 500 -20.94 -3.89 -9.37
CA TYR A 500 -19.53 -3.53 -9.46
C TYR A 500 -19.02 -3.73 -10.87
N ALA A 501 -18.29 -2.76 -11.37
CA ALA A 501 -17.44 -2.92 -12.55
C ALA A 501 -16.29 -1.90 -12.52
N HIS A 502 -15.11 -2.31 -12.92
CA HIS A 502 -14.02 -1.38 -13.17
C HIS A 502 -14.37 -0.47 -14.37
N SER A 503 -14.11 0.83 -14.29
CA SER A 503 -14.28 1.72 -15.44
C SER A 503 -13.28 1.32 -16.56
N ASN A 504 -13.63 1.37 -17.83
CA ASN A 504 -14.88 1.84 -18.41
C ASN A 504 -15.89 0.67 -18.45
N SER A 505 -17.12 0.91 -18.04
CA SER A 505 -18.11 -0.16 -17.99
C SER A 505 -19.50 0.28 -18.43
N THR A 506 -20.31 -0.68 -18.85
CA THR A 506 -21.69 -0.46 -19.27
C THR A 506 -22.56 -1.62 -18.80
N PHE A 507 -23.73 -1.30 -18.22
CA PHE A 507 -24.81 -2.25 -17.95
C PHE A 507 -26.07 -1.76 -18.64
N THR A 508 -26.79 -2.63 -19.36
CA THR A 508 -28.03 -2.32 -20.07
C THR A 508 -29.18 -3.19 -19.59
N PHE A 509 -30.28 -2.57 -19.23
CA PHE A 509 -31.48 -3.21 -18.66
C PHE A 509 -32.71 -2.91 -19.51
N PRO A 510 -33.47 -3.93 -19.99
CA PRO A 510 -34.75 -3.74 -20.67
C PRO A 510 -35.80 -3.44 -19.63
N LEU A 511 -36.43 -2.24 -19.68
CA LEU A 511 -37.48 -1.82 -18.76
C LEU A 511 -38.91 -1.89 -19.34
N ALA A 512 -39.05 -1.94 -20.67
CA ALA A 512 -40.31 -1.96 -21.38
C ALA A 512 -41.30 -0.86 -20.96
N SER A 513 -40.82 0.33 -20.61
CA SER A 513 -41.61 1.50 -20.14
C SER A 513 -42.48 1.22 -18.90
N ARG A 514 -42.16 0.23 -18.09
CA ARG A 514 -42.95 -0.20 -16.92
C ARG A 514 -42.55 0.47 -15.61
N TRP A 515 -41.44 1.16 -15.58
CA TRP A 515 -40.80 1.74 -14.39
C TRP A 515 -40.82 3.27 -14.44
N LYS A 516 -40.98 3.90 -13.29
CA LYS A 516 -41.09 5.37 -13.19
C LYS A 516 -39.87 6.01 -12.57
N THR A 517 -39.25 5.36 -11.59
CA THR A 517 -38.17 5.96 -10.83
C THR A 517 -36.96 5.02 -10.81
N PHE A 518 -35.77 5.60 -10.98
CA PHE A 518 -34.49 4.95 -10.73
C PHE A 518 -33.77 5.69 -9.60
N THR A 519 -33.26 4.95 -8.62
CA THR A 519 -32.40 5.48 -7.55
C THR A 519 -31.14 4.64 -7.42
N ALA A 520 -30.01 5.29 -7.09
CA ALA A 520 -28.76 4.62 -6.76
C ALA A 520 -27.87 5.54 -5.93
N THR A 521 -26.94 4.96 -5.18
CA THR A 521 -25.77 5.67 -4.66
C THR A 521 -24.55 5.25 -5.48
N ILE A 522 -23.79 6.22 -5.97
CA ILE A 522 -22.65 6.01 -6.85
C ILE A 522 -21.35 6.46 -6.18
N GLY A 523 -20.26 5.79 -6.51
CA GLY A 523 -18.92 6.11 -5.98
C GLY A 523 -17.90 5.03 -6.30
N LEU A 524 -16.69 5.19 -5.76
CA LEU A 524 -15.64 4.19 -5.89
C LEU A 524 -15.59 3.31 -4.63
N GLN A 525 -15.34 2.01 -4.84
CA GLN A 525 -15.13 1.03 -3.77
C GLN A 525 -14.08 1.50 -2.78
N ASP A 526 -14.37 1.39 -1.49
CA ASP A 526 -13.37 1.67 -0.45
C ASP A 526 -12.11 0.82 -0.65
N GLY A 527 -10.95 1.46 -0.51
CA GLY A 527 -9.65 0.85 -0.80
C GLY A 527 -9.14 1.12 -2.22
N ALA A 528 -9.91 1.80 -3.08
CA ALA A 528 -9.36 2.38 -4.31
C ALA A 528 -8.27 3.40 -3.97
N ALA A 529 -7.14 3.37 -4.69
CA ALA A 529 -6.06 4.31 -4.46
C ALA A 529 -6.44 5.74 -4.88
N ASP A 530 -5.72 6.73 -4.37
CA ASP A 530 -6.01 8.18 -4.55
C ASP A 530 -6.13 8.62 -6.02
N GLN A 531 -5.48 7.90 -6.94
CA GLN A 531 -5.58 8.15 -8.39
C GLN A 531 -6.92 7.67 -8.99
N GLY A 532 -7.70 6.88 -8.26
CA GLY A 532 -9.00 6.40 -8.72
C GLY A 532 -9.96 7.56 -8.97
N SER A 533 -10.61 7.54 -10.13
CA SER A 533 -11.63 8.53 -10.46
C SER A 533 -12.64 7.94 -11.46
N ALA A 534 -13.90 8.32 -11.33
CA ALA A 534 -14.95 7.88 -12.27
C ALA A 534 -16.02 8.95 -12.50
N ILE A 535 -16.58 8.91 -13.71
CA ILE A 535 -17.79 9.64 -14.08
C ILE A 535 -18.88 8.61 -14.32
N PHE A 536 -20.03 8.79 -13.71
CA PHE A 536 -21.20 7.93 -13.83
C PHE A 536 -22.23 8.61 -14.74
N THR A 537 -22.76 7.87 -15.72
CA THR A 537 -23.76 8.37 -16.65
C THR A 537 -24.95 7.39 -16.69
N VAL A 538 -26.16 7.93 -16.66
CA VAL A 538 -27.41 7.17 -16.85
C VAL A 538 -28.03 7.61 -18.15
N LEU A 539 -28.33 6.66 -19.03
CA LEU A 539 -29.02 6.90 -20.30
C LEU A 539 -30.38 6.19 -20.29
N GLY A 540 -31.40 6.84 -20.79
CA GLY A 540 -32.71 6.25 -21.11
C GLY A 540 -32.96 6.31 -22.61
N ASP A 541 -33.15 5.16 -23.25
CA ASP A 541 -33.31 5.05 -24.70
C ASP A 541 -32.21 5.81 -25.49
N GLY A 542 -30.95 5.72 -25.00
CA GLY A 542 -29.79 6.38 -25.58
C GLY A 542 -29.66 7.88 -25.26
N LYS A 543 -30.60 8.50 -24.54
CA LYS A 543 -30.51 9.91 -24.12
C LYS A 543 -29.95 10.01 -22.73
N GLU A 544 -29.05 10.97 -22.48
CA GLU A 544 -28.49 11.24 -21.18
C GLU A 544 -29.59 11.80 -20.23
N LEU A 545 -29.85 11.05 -19.15
CA LEU A 545 -30.75 11.46 -18.06
C LEU A 545 -29.96 12.07 -16.89
N TYR A 546 -28.71 11.64 -16.73
CA TYR A 546 -27.86 12.08 -15.65
C TYR A 546 -26.39 11.84 -16.00
N ARG A 547 -25.53 12.77 -15.53
CA ARG A 547 -24.06 12.62 -15.52
C ARG A 547 -23.51 13.21 -14.23
N SER A 548 -22.71 12.45 -13.51
CA SER A 548 -22.02 12.93 -12.30
C SER A 548 -20.85 13.88 -12.65
N LYS A 549 -20.40 14.64 -11.66
CA LYS A 549 -19.04 15.15 -11.63
C LYS A 549 -18.03 13.97 -11.60
N ILE A 550 -16.73 14.27 -11.69
CA ILE A 550 -15.70 13.27 -11.39
C ILE A 550 -15.79 12.94 -9.88
N LEU A 551 -16.05 11.68 -9.55
CA LEU A 551 -16.02 11.18 -8.19
C LEU A 551 -14.67 10.51 -7.91
N ARG A 552 -14.12 10.77 -6.71
CA ARG A 552 -12.85 10.24 -6.21
C ARG A 552 -13.07 9.27 -5.03
N PRO A 553 -12.06 8.51 -4.60
CA PRO A 553 -12.15 7.67 -3.40
C PRO A 553 -12.65 8.47 -2.19
N GLY A 554 -13.61 7.90 -1.45
CA GLY A 554 -14.29 8.56 -0.32
C GLY A 554 -15.42 9.51 -0.69
N GLU A 555 -15.63 9.84 -1.97
CA GLU A 555 -16.78 10.59 -2.44
C GLU A 555 -17.91 9.65 -2.87
N LYS A 556 -19.14 10.03 -2.55
CA LYS A 556 -20.35 9.35 -3.04
C LYS A 556 -21.45 10.36 -3.34
N GLU A 557 -22.35 9.99 -4.23
CA GLU A 557 -23.51 10.79 -4.62
C GLU A 557 -24.74 9.88 -4.72
N THR A 558 -25.89 10.33 -4.22
CA THR A 558 -27.16 9.61 -4.33
C THR A 558 -28.03 10.31 -5.36
N LEU A 559 -28.54 9.55 -6.29
CA LEU A 559 -29.38 10.06 -7.39
C LEU A 559 -30.78 9.44 -7.34
N LYS A 560 -31.75 10.23 -7.82
CA LYS A 560 -33.12 9.80 -8.06
C LYS A 560 -33.62 10.43 -9.36
N LEU A 561 -33.95 9.58 -10.33
CA LEU A 561 -34.30 10.00 -11.69
C LEU A 561 -35.69 9.55 -12.05
N ASP A 562 -36.41 10.36 -12.81
CA ASP A 562 -37.62 9.95 -13.51
C ASP A 562 -37.21 9.17 -14.77
N ILE A 563 -37.67 7.92 -14.87
CA ILE A 563 -37.47 7.02 -16.00
C ILE A 563 -38.80 6.61 -16.62
N SER A 564 -39.88 7.39 -16.41
CA SER A 564 -41.18 7.11 -16.99
C SER A 564 -41.10 7.02 -18.51
N GLY A 565 -41.64 5.94 -19.08
CA GLY A 565 -41.62 5.71 -20.51
C GLY A 565 -40.32 5.15 -21.10
N VAL A 566 -39.22 5.05 -20.31
CA VAL A 566 -37.95 4.48 -20.77
C VAL A 566 -38.11 2.97 -21.04
N LYS A 567 -37.71 2.56 -22.22
CA LYS A 567 -37.72 1.14 -22.64
C LYS A 567 -36.43 0.43 -22.27
N GLU A 568 -35.30 1.13 -22.36
CA GLU A 568 -33.98 0.61 -22.08
C GLU A 568 -33.21 1.61 -21.21
N LEU A 569 -32.71 1.15 -20.07
CA LEU A 569 -31.88 1.91 -19.15
C LEU A 569 -30.44 1.45 -19.25
N GLU A 570 -29.52 2.38 -19.48
CA GLU A 570 -28.09 2.09 -19.53
C GLU A 570 -27.34 2.84 -18.43
N LEU A 571 -26.51 2.11 -17.67
CA LEU A 571 -25.63 2.63 -16.64
C LEU A 571 -24.19 2.54 -17.13
N GLN A 572 -23.54 3.67 -17.32
CA GLN A 572 -22.17 3.75 -17.80
C GLN A 572 -21.23 4.32 -16.73
N THR A 573 -19.99 3.82 -16.71
CA THR A 573 -18.90 4.49 -15.99
C THR A 573 -17.71 4.69 -16.92
N LYS A 574 -17.08 5.87 -16.82
CA LYS A 574 -15.82 6.18 -17.49
C LYS A 574 -14.80 6.60 -16.45
N GLY A 575 -13.52 6.29 -16.68
CA GLY A 575 -12.44 6.85 -15.88
C GLY A 575 -12.46 8.38 -15.98
N GLY A 576 -12.25 9.04 -14.86
CA GLY A 576 -12.01 10.48 -14.83
C GLY A 576 -10.59 10.79 -15.33
N GLU A 577 -10.28 12.04 -15.62
CA GLU A 577 -8.90 12.52 -15.90
C GLU A 577 -8.14 11.74 -16.98
N ASN A 578 -8.85 11.23 -18.00
CA ASN A 578 -8.31 10.50 -19.14
C ASN A 578 -7.63 9.14 -18.84
N HIS A 579 -7.79 8.61 -17.65
CA HIS A 579 -7.36 7.25 -17.28
C HIS A 579 -8.42 6.53 -16.46
N ASN A 580 -8.29 5.21 -16.30
CA ASN A 580 -9.19 4.37 -15.52
C ASN A 580 -8.47 3.61 -14.38
N HIS A 581 -7.26 4.01 -14.01
CA HIS A 581 -6.49 3.37 -12.95
C HIS A 581 -7.23 3.45 -11.62
N ASN A 582 -7.35 2.32 -10.91
CA ASN A 582 -8.08 2.22 -9.63
C ASN A 582 -9.54 2.73 -9.64
N SER A 583 -10.15 2.82 -10.82
CA SER A 583 -11.54 3.27 -10.99
C SER A 583 -12.53 2.13 -10.71
N TRP A 584 -12.57 1.70 -9.45
CA TRP A 584 -13.40 0.59 -8.95
C TRP A 584 -14.83 1.06 -8.70
N SER A 585 -15.61 1.18 -9.77
CA SER A 585 -16.93 1.85 -9.75
C SER A 585 -18.02 0.97 -9.16
N ILE A 586 -18.86 1.58 -8.33
CA ILE A 586 -20.04 0.93 -7.74
C ILE A 586 -21.30 1.75 -8.03
N TRP A 587 -22.35 1.04 -8.48
CA TRP A 587 -23.74 1.46 -8.39
C TRP A 587 -24.35 0.76 -7.18
N ALA A 588 -24.36 1.40 -6.02
CA ALA A 588 -24.88 0.83 -4.78
C ALA A 588 -26.38 1.04 -4.70
N ALA A 589 -27.09 0.01 -4.26
CA ALA A 589 -28.56 -0.05 -4.16
C ALA A 589 -29.29 0.49 -5.42
N PRO A 590 -28.90 0.07 -6.65
CA PRO A 590 -29.54 0.54 -7.88
C PRO A 590 -30.96 -0.04 -7.97
N LEU A 591 -31.97 0.79 -7.73
CA LEU A 591 -33.36 0.42 -7.53
C LEU A 591 -34.24 1.04 -8.61
N VAL A 592 -35.14 0.25 -9.20
CA VAL A 592 -36.24 0.75 -10.04
C VAL A 592 -37.57 0.54 -9.34
N GLN A 593 -38.47 1.52 -9.48
CA GLN A 593 -39.79 1.52 -8.87
C GLN A 593 -40.85 1.93 -9.91
N ARG A 594 -42.04 1.30 -9.83
CA ARG A 594 -43.21 1.60 -10.68
C ARG A 594 -43.96 2.84 -10.27
#